data_bd7fa22063816b03ee5932646dd8b981
#
_entry.id   bd7fa22063816b03ee5932646dd8b981
#
_cell.length_a   1.000
_cell.length_b   1.000
_cell.length_c   1.000
_cell.angle_alpha   90.00
_cell.angle_beta   90.00
_cell.angle_gamma   90.00
#
_symmetry.space_group_name_H-M   'P 1'
#
loop_
_entity.id
_entity.type
_entity.pdbx_description
1 polymer ?
#
loop_
_entity_poly.entity_id
_entity_poly.type
_entity_poly.pdbx_seq_one_letter_code
_entity_poly.pdbx_strand_id
1 'polypeptide(L)'
;MRPKYLIPGLGLVMIMAIFGYFAGCSKDNVPTNQVTEGSLTDPDFVPVQGQVDSYLDSTVQIFSAALDNSDRAPIDTQYVRGNYSPLGTNDTVTCVYINGWYIIYVAKDNAFMAFHTTDSIQFQKDSVVVESPLDMDYMHFVRRWEFASKLTSVTHTNIDGYVNLVFAGMDGEFASVNGTKNYNVEWNYVGQDSSVVALYNMDVTVDNVTIYHSPGAGWPSACPSSGTIQADIAQSYTVTKNSIPNTLTRNWIVTVSINEGVATVKVEGLNKVWSYTKDICEPSAH
;
A
#
# COMPACT_ATOMS: atom_id res chain seq x y z
N MET A 1 -12.65 -3.57 -18.39
CA MET A 1 -11.16 -3.52 -18.51
C MET A 1 -10.59 -4.22 -17.29
N ARG A 2 -9.71 -5.22 -17.45
CA ARG A 2 -9.16 -5.97 -16.31
C ARG A 2 -8.07 -5.13 -15.64
N PRO A 3 -8.08 -4.94 -14.31
CA PRO A 3 -6.98 -4.25 -13.65
C PRO A 3 -5.69 -5.06 -13.82
N LYS A 4 -4.69 -4.46 -14.43
CA LYS A 4 -3.33 -5.04 -14.49
C LYS A 4 -2.66 -4.72 -13.16
N TYR A 5 -2.47 -5.73 -12.32
CA TYR A 5 -1.72 -5.58 -11.07
C TYR A 5 -0.28 -5.16 -11.35
N LEU A 6 0.01 -3.89 -11.14
CA LEU A 6 1.34 -3.28 -11.26
C LEU A 6 2.08 -3.33 -9.90
N ILE A 7 2.43 -4.54 -9.43
CA ILE A 7 3.26 -4.67 -8.23
C ILE A 7 4.74 -4.26 -8.43
N PRO A 8 5.37 -4.40 -9.62
CA PRO A 8 6.76 -3.96 -9.79
C PRO A 8 6.95 -2.45 -9.97
N GLY A 9 5.91 -1.69 -10.34
CA GLY A 9 6.06 -0.26 -10.63
C GLY A 9 6.19 0.63 -9.39
N LEU A 10 5.59 0.23 -8.27
CA LEU A 10 5.56 1.06 -7.06
C LEU A 10 6.95 1.29 -6.45
N GLY A 11 7.82 0.27 -6.47
CA GLY A 11 9.19 0.39 -5.96
C GLY A 11 10.07 1.34 -6.79
N LEU A 12 9.87 1.38 -8.12
CA LEU A 12 10.70 2.18 -9.01
C LEU A 12 10.32 3.68 -8.96
N VAL A 13 9.05 4.01 -8.84
CA VAL A 13 8.58 5.41 -8.73
C VAL A 13 9.00 6.03 -7.40
N MET A 14 8.97 5.27 -6.28
CA MET A 14 9.51 5.73 -5.00
C MET A 14 11.01 6.02 -5.06
N ILE A 15 11.80 5.23 -5.78
CA ILE A 15 13.25 5.42 -5.91
C ILE A 15 13.58 6.71 -6.66
N MET A 16 12.84 7.07 -7.70
CA MET A 16 13.11 8.31 -8.48
C MET A 16 12.74 9.59 -7.71
N ALA A 17 11.72 9.57 -6.86
CA ALA A 17 11.37 10.71 -6.01
C ALA A 17 12.48 11.03 -4.98
N ILE A 18 13.29 10.04 -4.60
CA ILE A 18 14.39 10.20 -3.63
C ILE A 18 15.57 11.02 -4.23
N PHE A 19 15.84 10.91 -5.53
CA PHE A 19 16.97 11.58 -6.17
C PHE A 19 16.81 13.10 -6.33
N GLY A 20 15.59 13.63 -6.35
CA GLY A 20 15.34 15.08 -6.44
C GLY A 20 15.66 15.87 -5.17
N TYR A 21 15.88 15.20 -4.06
CA TYR A 21 15.92 15.81 -2.72
C TYR A 21 17.27 16.39 -2.27
N PHE A 22 18.36 16.07 -2.95
CA PHE A 22 19.69 16.46 -2.46
C PHE A 22 20.12 17.90 -2.78
N ALA A 23 19.27 18.71 -3.43
CA ALA A 23 19.65 20.04 -3.87
C ALA A 23 19.27 21.20 -2.92
N GLY A 24 18.59 20.94 -1.81
CA GLY A 24 18.07 22.01 -0.94
C GLY A 24 18.36 21.82 0.55
N CYS A 25 19.60 21.99 1.01
CA CYS A 25 19.87 22.17 2.44
C CYS A 25 19.73 23.66 2.79
N SER A 26 18.57 24.12 3.23
CA SER A 26 18.46 25.35 4.00
C SER A 26 18.44 25.02 5.49
N LYS A 27 19.40 25.57 6.23
CA LYS A 27 19.40 25.58 7.70
C LYS A 27 18.50 26.72 8.14
N ASP A 28 17.25 26.44 8.41
CA ASP A 28 16.40 27.39 9.12
C ASP A 28 16.18 26.92 10.56
N ASN A 29 16.89 27.58 11.48
CA ASN A 29 16.57 27.55 12.89
C ASN A 29 15.30 28.37 13.10
N VAL A 30 14.16 27.69 13.24
CA VAL A 30 12.93 28.37 13.67
C VAL A 30 12.56 27.89 15.06
N PRO A 31 12.66 28.76 16.10
CA PRO A 31 12.10 28.48 17.39
C PRO A 31 10.67 29.01 17.41
N THR A 32 9.67 28.18 17.20
CA THR A 32 8.30 28.42 17.70
C THR A 32 7.41 27.23 17.46
N ASN A 33 6.67 26.79 18.46
CA ASN A 33 5.65 25.74 18.45
C ASN A 33 4.37 26.15 17.67
N GLN A 34 4.47 26.97 16.63
CA GLN A 34 3.31 27.30 15.79
C GLN A 34 3.35 26.47 14.53
N VAL A 35 2.36 25.56 14.41
CA VAL A 35 2.09 24.84 13.16
C VAL A 35 1.57 25.88 12.15
N THR A 36 2.19 25.97 10.99
CA THR A 36 1.80 26.89 9.91
C THR A 36 1.19 26.11 8.76
N GLU A 37 0.30 26.75 8.00
CA GLU A 37 -0.22 26.19 6.75
C GLU A 37 0.89 26.17 5.69
N GLY A 38 1.08 25.00 5.05
CA GLY A 38 2.08 24.81 4.00
C GLY A 38 1.49 25.01 2.61
N SER A 39 2.31 25.49 1.67
CA SER A 39 1.92 25.57 0.25
C SER A 39 2.03 24.19 -0.40
N LEU A 40 1.09 23.83 -1.28
CA LEU A 40 1.15 22.59 -2.07
C LEU A 40 2.34 22.56 -3.06
N THR A 41 2.94 23.71 -3.34
CA THR A 41 4.15 23.83 -4.16
C THR A 41 5.44 23.82 -3.34
N ASP A 42 5.34 23.60 -2.02
CA ASP A 42 6.52 23.50 -1.14
C ASP A 42 7.41 22.33 -1.60
N PRO A 43 8.71 22.59 -1.90
CA PRO A 43 9.62 21.54 -2.37
C PRO A 43 9.82 20.40 -1.36
N ASP A 44 9.58 20.64 -0.07
CA ASP A 44 9.60 19.59 0.95
C ASP A 44 8.33 18.73 0.91
N PHE A 45 7.20 19.26 0.44
CA PHE A 45 5.91 18.58 0.43
C PHE A 45 5.65 17.81 -0.86
N VAL A 46 6.01 18.33 -2.03
CA VAL A 46 5.71 17.71 -3.33
C VAL A 46 6.07 16.22 -3.41
N PRO A 47 7.26 15.76 -2.95
CA PRO A 47 7.59 14.34 -2.95
C PRO A 47 6.74 13.52 -1.97
N VAL A 48 6.35 14.11 -0.83
CA VAL A 48 5.50 13.46 0.16
C VAL A 48 4.09 13.30 -0.38
N GLN A 49 3.55 14.32 -1.05
CA GLN A 49 2.25 14.25 -1.72
C GLN A 49 2.20 13.08 -2.70
N GLY A 50 3.19 12.94 -3.58
CA GLY A 50 3.25 11.82 -4.52
C GLY A 50 3.29 10.44 -3.85
N GLN A 51 3.97 10.33 -2.69
CA GLN A 51 3.99 9.10 -1.90
C GLN A 51 2.63 8.81 -1.27
N VAL A 52 1.97 9.83 -0.71
CA VAL A 52 0.64 9.71 -0.10
C VAL A 52 -0.39 9.32 -1.16
N ASP A 53 -0.35 9.93 -2.34
CA ASP A 53 -1.24 9.62 -3.45
C ASP A 53 -1.09 8.17 -3.93
N SER A 54 0.16 7.73 -4.14
CA SER A 54 0.46 6.33 -4.49
C SER A 54 0.01 5.34 -3.41
N TYR A 55 0.15 5.73 -2.16
CA TYR A 55 -0.32 4.94 -1.02
C TYR A 55 -1.84 4.78 -1.00
N LEU A 56 -2.60 5.85 -1.21
CA LEU A 56 -4.07 5.82 -1.27
C LEU A 56 -4.54 4.93 -2.42
N ASP A 57 -3.95 5.09 -3.61
CA ASP A 57 -4.26 4.25 -4.77
C ASP A 57 -3.99 2.77 -4.47
N SER A 58 -2.85 2.47 -3.83
CA SER A 58 -2.52 1.09 -3.45
C SER A 58 -3.47 0.51 -2.40
N THR A 59 -4.01 1.34 -1.51
CA THR A 59 -4.96 0.91 -0.48
C THR A 59 -6.31 0.57 -1.10
N VAL A 60 -6.82 1.41 -2.02
CA VAL A 60 -8.04 1.12 -2.79
C VAL A 60 -7.87 -0.14 -3.65
N GLN A 61 -6.70 -0.32 -4.27
CA GLN A 61 -6.40 -1.55 -5.03
C GLN A 61 -6.40 -2.80 -4.14
N ILE A 62 -5.95 -2.71 -2.90
CA ILE A 62 -6.02 -3.83 -1.95
C ILE A 62 -7.48 -4.17 -1.61
N PHE A 63 -8.34 -3.17 -1.40
CA PHE A 63 -9.77 -3.41 -1.21
C PHE A 63 -10.37 -4.12 -2.42
N SER A 64 -10.09 -3.66 -3.63
CA SER A 64 -10.54 -4.30 -4.87
C SER A 64 -10.05 -5.74 -4.97
N ALA A 65 -8.76 -5.99 -4.69
CA ALA A 65 -8.18 -7.33 -4.74
C ALA A 65 -8.80 -8.29 -3.71
N ALA A 66 -9.09 -7.80 -2.50
CA ALA A 66 -9.75 -8.60 -1.47
C ALA A 66 -11.19 -8.94 -1.88
N LEU A 67 -11.94 -7.96 -2.40
CA LEU A 67 -13.33 -8.11 -2.81
C LEU A 67 -13.48 -8.95 -4.09
N ASP A 68 -12.56 -8.87 -5.04
CA ASP A 68 -12.53 -9.74 -6.21
C ASP A 68 -12.46 -11.24 -5.84
N ASN A 69 -11.81 -11.56 -4.72
CA ASN A 69 -11.78 -12.92 -4.20
C ASN A 69 -13.12 -13.36 -3.60
N SER A 70 -13.95 -12.42 -3.15
CA SER A 70 -15.24 -12.71 -2.54
C SER A 70 -16.35 -13.05 -3.55
N ASP A 71 -16.26 -12.55 -4.77
CA ASP A 71 -17.29 -12.75 -5.80
C ASP A 71 -17.16 -14.10 -6.53
N ARG A 72 -16.15 -14.89 -6.21
CA ARG A 72 -15.80 -16.11 -6.98
C ARG A 72 -15.55 -17.32 -6.11
N ALA A 73 -16.39 -18.31 -6.29
CA ALA A 73 -16.21 -19.63 -5.72
C ALA A 73 -16.15 -20.70 -6.83
N PRO A 74 -15.29 -21.72 -6.71
CA PRO A 74 -14.28 -21.91 -5.68
C PRO A 74 -13.00 -21.09 -5.95
N ILE A 75 -12.32 -20.65 -4.90
CA ILE A 75 -10.95 -20.08 -5.01
C ILE A 75 -9.99 -21.25 -5.22
N ASP A 76 -9.47 -21.41 -6.43
CA ASP A 76 -8.52 -22.46 -6.79
C ASP A 76 -7.25 -21.91 -7.45
N THR A 77 -6.27 -22.79 -7.70
CA THR A 77 -4.99 -22.39 -8.32
C THR A 77 -5.14 -21.88 -9.75
N GLN A 78 -6.17 -22.31 -10.48
CA GLN A 78 -6.42 -21.83 -11.85
C GLN A 78 -6.94 -20.38 -11.82
N TYR A 79 -7.85 -20.09 -10.90
CA TYR A 79 -8.34 -18.75 -10.65
C TYR A 79 -7.20 -17.81 -10.22
N VAL A 80 -6.38 -18.24 -9.25
CA VAL A 80 -5.23 -17.46 -8.76
C VAL A 80 -4.25 -17.16 -9.90
N ARG A 81 -3.90 -18.15 -10.74
CA ARG A 81 -3.03 -17.94 -11.89
C ARG A 81 -3.59 -16.93 -12.90
N GLY A 82 -4.91 -16.89 -13.07
CA GLY A 82 -5.59 -15.92 -13.94
C GLY A 82 -5.51 -14.48 -13.44
N ASN A 83 -5.47 -14.28 -12.13
CA ASN A 83 -5.50 -12.95 -11.50
C ASN A 83 -4.11 -12.39 -11.21
N TYR A 84 -3.11 -13.23 -10.92
CA TYR A 84 -1.73 -12.81 -10.65
C TYR A 84 -0.86 -12.79 -11.92
N SER A 85 -1.46 -12.52 -13.09
CA SER A 85 -0.74 -12.38 -14.37
C SER A 85 0.07 -11.05 -14.43
N PRO A 86 1.27 -11.02 -15.04
CA PRO A 86 1.85 -12.10 -15.81
C PRO A 86 2.79 -12.97 -14.96
N LEU A 87 2.31 -14.14 -14.55
CA LEU A 87 3.18 -15.17 -13.99
C LEU A 87 3.93 -15.87 -15.12
N GLY A 88 5.25 -15.99 -14.99
CA GLY A 88 6.06 -16.82 -15.87
C GLY A 88 5.83 -18.31 -15.64
N THR A 89 6.34 -19.15 -16.54
CA THR A 89 6.22 -20.60 -16.42
C THR A 89 6.92 -21.19 -15.19
N ASN A 90 7.85 -20.43 -14.60
CA ASN A 90 8.61 -20.85 -13.41
C ASN A 90 8.08 -20.28 -12.09
N ASP A 91 6.99 -19.51 -12.13
CA ASP A 91 6.43 -18.91 -10.93
C ASP A 91 5.61 -19.97 -10.16
N THR A 92 5.75 -19.97 -8.84
CA THR A 92 5.04 -20.88 -7.96
C THR A 92 3.71 -20.26 -7.54
N VAL A 93 2.63 -21.02 -7.70
CA VAL A 93 1.30 -20.66 -7.19
C VAL A 93 0.71 -21.85 -6.47
N THR A 94 0.31 -21.66 -5.21
CA THR A 94 -0.44 -22.67 -4.46
C THR A 94 -1.68 -22.03 -3.84
N CYS A 95 -2.76 -22.82 -3.75
CA CYS A 95 -3.97 -22.44 -3.04
C CYS A 95 -4.42 -23.66 -2.25
N VAL A 96 -4.62 -23.50 -0.95
CA VAL A 96 -5.08 -24.58 -0.06
C VAL A 96 -6.14 -24.04 0.89
N TYR A 97 -7.11 -24.88 1.26
CA TYR A 97 -8.09 -24.60 2.29
C TYR A 97 -7.75 -25.39 3.56
N ILE A 98 -7.47 -24.70 4.65
CA ILE A 98 -7.03 -25.30 5.91
C ILE A 98 -7.67 -24.55 7.08
N ASN A 99 -8.34 -25.26 7.98
CA ASN A 99 -8.92 -24.70 9.21
C ASN A 99 -9.79 -23.46 8.98
N GLY A 100 -10.57 -23.43 7.90
CA GLY A 100 -11.46 -22.31 7.58
C GLY A 100 -10.79 -21.16 6.82
N TRP A 101 -9.53 -21.30 6.42
CA TRP A 101 -8.79 -20.31 5.67
C TRP A 101 -8.41 -20.79 4.27
N TYR A 102 -8.65 -19.97 3.27
CA TYR A 102 -7.97 -20.07 1.98
C TYR A 102 -6.61 -19.43 2.11
N ILE A 103 -5.56 -20.17 1.83
CA ILE A 103 -4.19 -19.70 1.85
C ILE A 103 -3.66 -19.76 0.42
N ILE A 104 -3.38 -18.58 -0.14
CA ILE A 104 -2.89 -18.40 -1.50
C ILE A 104 -1.44 -17.94 -1.41
N TYR A 105 -0.53 -18.73 -1.94
CA TYR A 105 0.89 -18.38 -2.00
C TYR A 105 1.30 -18.19 -3.45
N VAL A 106 1.98 -17.08 -3.72
CA VAL A 106 2.55 -16.76 -5.02
C VAL A 106 4.00 -16.37 -4.82
N ALA A 107 4.90 -17.02 -5.56
CA ALA A 107 6.32 -16.69 -5.56
C ALA A 107 6.84 -16.52 -6.98
N LYS A 108 7.64 -15.50 -7.16
CA LYS A 108 8.40 -15.23 -8.37
C LYS A 108 9.85 -15.00 -8.00
N ASP A 109 10.71 -15.86 -8.50
CA ASP A 109 12.15 -15.77 -8.30
C ASP A 109 12.88 -15.86 -9.65
N ASN A 110 13.63 -14.82 -9.99
CA ASN A 110 14.43 -14.77 -11.22
C ASN A 110 15.76 -14.08 -10.99
N ALA A 111 16.54 -13.85 -12.05
CA ALA A 111 17.86 -13.21 -11.97
C ALA A 111 17.83 -11.77 -11.46
N PHE A 112 16.67 -11.11 -11.49
CA PHE A 112 16.52 -9.67 -11.22
C PHE A 112 15.85 -9.38 -9.89
N MET A 113 14.94 -10.28 -9.43
CA MET A 113 14.16 -10.07 -8.21
C MET A 113 13.69 -11.39 -7.59
N ALA A 114 13.44 -11.35 -6.30
CA ALA A 114 12.60 -12.30 -5.58
C ALA A 114 11.35 -11.56 -5.09
N PHE A 115 10.18 -12.15 -5.30
CA PHE A 115 8.90 -11.64 -4.81
C PHE A 115 8.08 -12.79 -4.25
N HIS A 116 7.57 -12.62 -3.04
CA HIS A 116 6.68 -13.58 -2.40
C HIS A 116 5.45 -12.85 -1.89
N THR A 117 4.27 -13.46 -2.03
CA THR A 117 3.05 -13.01 -1.35
C THR A 117 2.26 -14.17 -0.82
N THR A 118 1.66 -13.99 0.34
CA THR A 118 0.72 -14.92 0.94
C THR A 118 -0.55 -14.17 1.29
N ASP A 119 -1.66 -14.55 0.66
CA ASP A 119 -3.00 -14.10 1.03
C ASP A 119 -3.67 -15.18 1.87
N SER A 120 -4.31 -14.79 2.95
CA SER A 120 -5.14 -15.64 3.78
C SER A 120 -6.52 -15.03 3.87
N ILE A 121 -7.56 -15.80 3.50
CA ILE A 121 -8.93 -15.33 3.40
C ILE A 121 -9.82 -16.27 4.19
N GLN A 122 -10.64 -15.71 5.07
CA GLN A 122 -11.67 -16.46 5.81
C GLN A 122 -13.01 -15.79 5.59
N PHE A 123 -14.02 -16.61 5.32
CA PHE A 123 -15.40 -16.17 5.19
C PHE A 123 -16.21 -16.63 6.39
N GLN A 124 -17.15 -15.81 6.83
CA GLN A 124 -18.09 -16.16 7.89
C GLN A 124 -19.51 -15.75 7.50
N LYS A 125 -20.48 -16.49 8.05
CA LYS A 125 -21.91 -16.19 8.04
C LYS A 125 -22.44 -16.35 9.46
N ASP A 126 -23.08 -15.32 10.00
CA ASP A 126 -23.61 -15.34 11.38
C ASP A 126 -22.54 -15.78 12.41
N SER A 127 -21.31 -15.29 12.26
CA SER A 127 -20.12 -15.66 13.07
C SER A 127 -19.65 -17.12 12.94
N VAL A 128 -20.18 -17.89 12.00
CA VAL A 128 -19.74 -19.25 11.68
C VAL A 128 -18.87 -19.24 10.44
N VAL A 129 -17.71 -19.90 10.50
CA VAL A 129 -16.81 -20.02 9.35
C VAL A 129 -17.51 -20.86 8.26
N VAL A 130 -17.52 -20.31 7.03
CA VAL A 130 -18.07 -20.95 5.85
C VAL A 130 -17.00 -21.10 4.77
N GLU A 131 -17.11 -22.12 3.94
CA GLU A 131 -16.16 -22.35 2.84
C GLU A 131 -16.52 -21.51 1.60
N SER A 132 -17.83 -21.30 1.39
CA SER A 132 -18.31 -20.54 0.23
C SER A 132 -18.44 -19.06 0.54
N PRO A 133 -17.95 -18.17 -0.32
CA PRO A 133 -18.17 -16.72 -0.18
C PRO A 133 -19.59 -16.28 -0.56
N LEU A 134 -20.42 -17.15 -1.16
CA LEU A 134 -21.72 -16.77 -1.73
C LEU A 134 -22.74 -16.28 -0.70
N ASP A 135 -22.61 -16.74 0.56
CA ASP A 135 -23.58 -16.42 1.63
C ASP A 135 -22.90 -15.72 2.82
N MET A 136 -21.71 -15.16 2.63
CA MET A 136 -20.97 -14.51 3.71
C MET A 136 -21.56 -13.14 4.06
N ASP A 137 -21.48 -12.78 5.33
CA ASP A 137 -21.70 -11.42 5.85
C ASP A 137 -20.39 -10.76 6.34
N TYR A 138 -19.32 -11.56 6.43
CA TYR A 138 -18.04 -11.13 6.95
C TYR A 138 -16.88 -11.82 6.21
N MET A 139 -15.82 -11.06 5.95
CA MET A 139 -14.58 -11.55 5.38
C MET A 139 -13.38 -11.01 6.16
N HIS A 140 -12.46 -11.89 6.50
CA HIS A 140 -11.16 -11.50 7.05
C HIS A 140 -10.09 -11.75 5.98
N PHE A 141 -9.37 -10.70 5.62
CA PHE A 141 -8.33 -10.72 4.60
C PHE A 141 -6.98 -10.34 5.22
N VAL A 142 -6.00 -11.21 5.08
CA VAL A 142 -4.62 -10.97 5.53
C VAL A 142 -3.69 -11.18 4.35
N ARG A 143 -2.84 -10.20 4.04
CA ARG A 143 -1.78 -10.31 3.04
C ARG A 143 -0.43 -10.03 3.65
N ARG A 144 0.55 -10.84 3.29
CA ARG A 144 1.97 -10.58 3.53
C ARG A 144 2.70 -10.63 2.21
N TRP A 145 3.62 -9.71 2.00
CA TRP A 145 4.47 -9.73 0.81
C TRP A 145 5.88 -9.30 1.13
N GLU A 146 6.81 -9.84 0.37
CA GLU A 146 8.23 -9.53 0.42
C GLU A 146 8.75 -9.35 -1.00
N PHE A 147 9.59 -8.36 -1.20
CA PHE A 147 10.29 -8.11 -2.44
C PHE A 147 11.75 -7.83 -2.14
N ALA A 148 12.65 -8.47 -2.88
CA ALA A 148 14.07 -8.19 -2.85
C ALA A 148 14.58 -8.01 -4.28
N SER A 149 15.23 -6.87 -4.54
CA SER A 149 15.97 -6.65 -5.79
C SER A 149 17.25 -7.48 -5.78
N LYS A 150 17.51 -8.21 -6.87
CA LYS A 150 18.77 -8.93 -7.13
C LYS A 150 19.69 -8.17 -8.09
N LEU A 151 19.25 -6.98 -8.53
CA LEU A 151 19.99 -6.15 -9.46
C LEU A 151 21.19 -5.51 -8.76
N THR A 152 22.38 -6.02 -9.09
CA THR A 152 23.69 -5.41 -8.97
C THR A 152 24.27 -5.14 -7.58
N SER A 153 25.59 -5.18 -7.52
CA SER A 153 26.45 -4.74 -6.41
C SER A 153 26.33 -3.25 -6.06
N VAL A 154 25.52 -2.46 -6.80
CA VAL A 154 25.45 -1.00 -6.66
C VAL A 154 24.15 -0.54 -5.98
N THR A 155 23.04 -1.20 -6.26
CA THR A 155 21.75 -0.87 -5.65
C THR A 155 21.05 -2.12 -5.15
N HIS A 156 20.47 -2.02 -3.97
CA HIS A 156 19.71 -3.09 -3.37
C HIS A 156 18.42 -2.52 -2.77
N THR A 157 17.29 -3.20 -2.99
CA THR A 157 15.98 -2.78 -2.47
C THR A 157 15.32 -3.98 -1.83
N ASN A 158 14.93 -3.84 -0.58
CA ASN A 158 14.07 -4.76 0.13
C ASN A 158 12.77 -4.05 0.47
N ILE A 159 11.67 -4.76 0.28
CA ILE A 159 10.34 -4.28 0.63
C ILE A 159 9.64 -5.42 1.36
N ASP A 160 9.05 -5.14 2.49
CA ASP A 160 8.12 -6.04 3.14
C ASP A 160 6.85 -5.30 3.52
N GLY A 161 5.76 -6.04 3.61
CA GLY A 161 4.49 -5.46 3.97
C GLY A 161 3.50 -6.47 4.53
N TYR A 162 2.57 -5.92 5.29
CA TYR A 162 1.52 -6.66 5.94
C TYR A 162 0.21 -5.89 5.86
N VAL A 163 -0.88 -6.58 5.56
CA VAL A 163 -2.25 -6.07 5.58
C VAL A 163 -3.10 -7.02 6.39
N ASN A 164 -3.96 -6.47 7.22
CA ASN A 164 -4.96 -7.19 7.98
C ASN A 164 -6.26 -6.38 7.94
N LEU A 165 -7.21 -6.82 7.14
CA LEU A 165 -8.47 -6.13 6.90
C LEU A 165 -9.66 -7.03 7.23
N VAL A 166 -10.67 -6.42 7.81
CA VAL A 166 -11.95 -7.02 8.10
C VAL A 166 -13.02 -6.30 7.29
N PHE A 167 -13.80 -7.05 6.56
CA PHE A 167 -14.97 -6.58 5.81
C PHE A 167 -16.22 -7.13 6.48
N ALA A 168 -17.15 -6.26 6.87
CA ALA A 168 -18.40 -6.64 7.52
C ALA A 168 -19.60 -6.07 6.75
N GLY A 169 -20.76 -6.74 6.84
CA GLY A 169 -21.96 -6.36 6.10
C GLY A 169 -21.90 -6.73 4.61
N MET A 170 -21.14 -7.78 4.28
CA MET A 170 -20.91 -8.22 2.89
C MET A 170 -22.18 -8.72 2.18
N ASP A 171 -23.24 -9.04 2.91
CA ASP A 171 -24.54 -9.44 2.41
C ASP A 171 -25.49 -8.24 2.16
N GLY A 172 -25.06 -7.02 2.50
CA GLY A 172 -25.83 -5.78 2.33
C GLY A 172 -25.43 -4.96 1.10
N GLU A 173 -25.96 -3.75 1.02
CA GLU A 173 -25.60 -2.78 -0.03
C GLU A 173 -24.24 -2.13 0.22
N PHE A 174 -23.70 -2.22 1.42
CA PHE A 174 -22.44 -1.63 1.82
C PHE A 174 -21.65 -2.61 2.66
N ALA A 175 -20.35 -2.69 2.40
CA ALA A 175 -19.40 -3.31 3.31
C ALA A 175 -18.63 -2.23 4.10
N SER A 176 -18.43 -2.48 5.38
CA SER A 176 -17.54 -1.69 6.24
C SER A 176 -16.17 -2.37 6.30
N VAL A 177 -15.11 -1.60 6.06
CA VAL A 177 -13.72 -2.08 6.08
C VAL A 177 -12.98 -1.45 7.25
N ASN A 178 -12.38 -2.29 8.08
CA ASN A 178 -11.54 -1.89 9.20
C ASN A 178 -10.23 -2.68 9.19
N GLY A 179 -9.16 -2.11 9.72
CA GLY A 179 -7.93 -2.87 9.89
C GLY A 179 -6.66 -2.04 9.81
N THR A 180 -5.56 -2.73 9.49
CA THR A 180 -4.23 -2.14 9.48
C THR A 180 -3.43 -2.58 8.27
N LYS A 181 -2.47 -1.73 7.88
CA LYS A 181 -1.46 -2.02 6.87
C LYS A 181 -0.12 -1.50 7.38
N ASN A 182 0.92 -2.29 7.21
CA ASN A 182 2.29 -1.89 7.44
C ASN A 182 3.11 -2.06 6.16
N TYR A 183 4.06 -1.17 5.94
CA TYR A 183 4.90 -1.19 4.76
C TYR A 183 6.29 -0.67 5.10
N ASN A 184 7.32 -1.47 4.81
CA ASN A 184 8.71 -1.14 5.07
C ASN A 184 9.50 -1.22 3.77
N VAL A 185 10.34 -0.22 3.53
CA VAL A 185 11.27 -0.19 2.40
C VAL A 185 12.66 0.12 2.93
N GLU A 186 13.61 -0.71 2.54
CA GLU A 186 15.02 -0.43 2.66
C GLU A 186 15.62 -0.32 1.26
N TRP A 187 16.25 0.81 0.98
CA TRP A 187 16.99 1.03 -0.25
C TRP A 187 18.44 1.39 0.05
N ASN A 188 19.33 0.66 -0.57
CA ASN A 188 20.78 0.82 -0.39
C ASN A 188 21.44 1.11 -1.74
N TYR A 189 22.31 2.11 -1.76
CA TYR A 189 23.20 2.41 -2.87
C TYR A 189 24.64 2.42 -2.39
N VAL A 190 25.53 1.74 -3.11
CA VAL A 190 26.97 1.72 -2.82
C VAL A 190 27.72 2.19 -4.06
N GLY A 191 28.26 3.41 -4.02
CA GLY A 191 29.16 3.97 -5.02
C GLY A 191 30.62 3.82 -4.59
N GLN A 192 31.54 4.33 -5.42
CA GLN A 192 32.98 4.22 -5.19
C GLN A 192 33.43 4.99 -3.93
N ASP A 193 32.91 6.21 -3.72
CA ASP A 193 33.32 7.10 -2.63
C ASP A 193 32.14 7.50 -1.72
N SER A 194 30.95 6.93 -1.94
CA SER A 194 29.75 7.26 -1.19
C SER A 194 28.77 6.10 -1.13
N SER A 195 27.99 6.05 -0.04
CA SER A 195 26.86 5.15 0.06
C SER A 195 25.62 5.91 0.56
N VAL A 196 24.46 5.40 0.22
CA VAL A 196 23.17 5.92 0.69
C VAL A 196 22.35 4.75 1.22
N VAL A 197 21.80 4.93 2.41
CA VAL A 197 20.78 4.02 2.99
C VAL A 197 19.51 4.86 3.20
N ALA A 198 18.43 4.45 2.57
CA ALA A 198 17.13 5.05 2.77
C ALA A 198 16.20 4.02 3.41
N LEU A 199 15.59 4.38 4.53
CA LEU A 199 14.58 3.60 5.22
C LEU A 199 13.26 4.35 5.17
N TYR A 200 12.19 3.63 4.88
CA TYR A 200 10.84 4.16 4.85
C TYR A 200 9.92 3.16 5.55
N ASN A 201 9.24 3.61 6.59
CA ASN A 201 8.25 2.82 7.30
C ASN A 201 6.92 3.56 7.27
N MET A 202 5.85 2.83 7.07
CA MET A 202 4.50 3.38 7.07
C MET A 202 3.56 2.42 7.81
N ASP A 203 2.93 2.94 8.86
CA ASP A 203 1.89 2.26 9.63
C ASP A 203 0.55 2.92 9.35
N VAL A 204 -0.43 2.11 8.98
CA VAL A 204 -1.74 2.57 8.53
C VAL A 204 -2.85 1.96 9.32
N THR A 205 -3.84 2.76 9.65
CA THR A 205 -5.12 2.35 10.21
C THR A 205 -6.24 2.72 9.23
N VAL A 206 -7.09 1.75 8.92
CA VAL A 206 -8.33 1.92 8.15
C VAL A 206 -9.48 1.84 9.15
N ASP A 207 -10.30 2.87 9.21
CA ASP A 207 -11.41 2.97 10.17
C ASP A 207 -12.73 3.30 9.46
N ASN A 208 -13.67 2.36 9.57
CA ASN A 208 -15.04 2.48 9.08
C ASN A 208 -15.13 2.94 7.60
N VAL A 209 -14.21 2.46 6.76
CA VAL A 209 -14.27 2.73 5.33
C VAL A 209 -15.42 1.92 4.74
N THR A 210 -16.39 2.62 4.14
CA THR A 210 -17.58 2.02 3.55
C THR A 210 -17.42 1.89 2.05
N ILE A 211 -17.68 0.69 1.51
CA ILE A 211 -17.62 0.38 0.08
C ILE A 211 -19.02 -0.04 -0.38
N TYR A 212 -19.48 0.51 -1.51
CA TYR A 212 -20.79 0.20 -2.07
C TYR A 212 -20.77 -1.12 -2.85
N HIS A 213 -21.75 -1.97 -2.56
CA HIS A 213 -22.03 -3.21 -3.26
C HIS A 213 -23.24 -3.01 -4.19
N SER A 214 -23.07 -3.23 -5.48
CA SER A 214 -24.20 -3.19 -6.43
C SER A 214 -24.84 -4.59 -6.51
N PRO A 215 -26.05 -4.78 -6.02
CA PRO A 215 -26.75 -6.06 -6.11
C PRO A 215 -26.79 -6.58 -7.56
N GLY A 216 -26.29 -7.80 -7.78
CA GLY A 216 -26.23 -8.44 -9.09
C GLY A 216 -25.06 -8.02 -10.00
N ALA A 217 -24.26 -7.03 -9.61
CA ALA A 217 -23.06 -6.61 -10.30
C ALA A 217 -21.77 -6.81 -9.48
N GLY A 218 -21.89 -7.36 -8.26
CA GLY A 218 -20.77 -7.58 -7.34
C GLY A 218 -20.21 -6.28 -6.76
N TRP A 219 -18.89 -6.22 -6.56
CA TRP A 219 -18.13 -5.06 -6.06
C TRP A 219 -17.41 -4.35 -7.23
N PRO A 220 -18.13 -3.61 -8.10
CA PRO A 220 -17.63 -3.24 -9.42
C PRO A 220 -16.42 -2.31 -9.40
N SER A 221 -16.23 -1.54 -8.37
CA SER A 221 -15.12 -0.57 -8.30
C SER A 221 -14.35 -0.60 -6.99
N ALA A 222 -14.86 -1.29 -5.95
CA ALA A 222 -14.36 -1.19 -4.58
C ALA A 222 -14.07 0.26 -4.13
N CYS A 223 -14.78 1.22 -4.74
CA CYS A 223 -14.61 2.64 -4.48
C CYS A 223 -15.18 2.97 -3.10
N PRO A 224 -14.37 3.52 -2.18
CA PRO A 224 -14.85 3.94 -0.88
C PRO A 224 -15.82 5.12 -0.97
N SER A 225 -16.97 5.01 -0.31
CA SER A 225 -17.97 6.08 -0.23
C SER A 225 -17.80 6.96 1.00
N SER A 226 -17.26 6.42 2.09
CA SER A 226 -16.99 7.16 3.34
C SER A 226 -15.92 6.47 4.17
N GLY A 227 -15.47 7.11 5.24
CA GLY A 227 -14.56 6.55 6.22
C GLY A 227 -13.30 7.37 6.43
N THR A 228 -12.39 6.82 7.23
CA THR A 228 -11.14 7.48 7.59
C THR A 228 -9.96 6.52 7.42
N ILE A 229 -8.85 7.05 6.91
CA ILE A 229 -7.57 6.35 6.85
C ILE A 229 -6.53 7.24 7.53
N GLN A 230 -5.76 6.68 8.44
CA GLN A 230 -4.63 7.35 9.08
C GLN A 230 -3.33 6.64 8.74
N ALA A 231 -2.25 7.39 8.53
CA ALA A 231 -0.93 6.82 8.32
C ALA A 231 0.14 7.61 9.08
N ASP A 232 1.00 6.88 9.76
CA ASP A 232 2.25 7.38 10.33
C ASP A 232 3.39 6.96 9.41
N ILE A 233 4.14 7.95 8.90
CA ILE A 233 5.23 7.74 7.95
C ILE A 233 6.54 8.19 8.59
N ALA A 234 7.50 7.28 8.69
CA ALA A 234 8.86 7.56 9.14
C ALA A 234 9.85 7.35 7.99
N GLN A 235 10.68 8.35 7.73
CA GLN A 235 11.70 8.32 6.70
C GLN A 235 13.06 8.62 7.30
N SER A 236 14.08 7.86 6.93
CA SER A 236 15.45 8.11 7.31
C SER A 236 16.37 7.95 6.10
N TYR A 237 17.23 8.94 5.88
CA TYR A 237 18.23 8.94 4.81
C TYR A 237 19.61 9.12 5.42
N THR A 238 20.48 8.14 5.25
CA THR A 238 21.87 8.22 5.67
C THR A 238 22.76 8.25 4.44
N VAL A 239 23.46 9.36 4.24
CA VAL A 239 24.47 9.50 3.19
C VAL A 239 25.84 9.42 3.85
N THR A 240 26.65 8.46 3.45
CA THR A 240 28.04 8.33 3.90
C THR A 240 28.98 8.75 2.77
N LYS A 241 29.81 9.77 3.02
CA LYS A 241 30.85 10.23 2.10
C LYS A 241 32.19 10.28 2.83
N ASN A 242 33.24 9.72 2.24
CA ASN A 242 34.56 9.62 2.89
C ASN A 242 34.47 9.05 4.30
N SER A 243 33.65 8.01 4.50
CA SER A 243 33.38 7.36 5.80
C SER A 243 32.71 8.23 6.86
N ILE A 244 32.18 9.40 6.50
CA ILE A 244 31.45 10.29 7.41
C ILE A 244 29.94 10.17 7.08
N PRO A 245 29.12 9.61 8.00
CA PRO A 245 27.68 9.53 7.80
C PRO A 245 27.01 10.86 8.14
N ASN A 246 25.98 11.21 7.35
CA ASN A 246 25.04 12.29 7.61
C ASN A 246 23.63 11.72 7.48
N THR A 247 22.83 11.81 8.54
CA THR A 247 21.49 11.26 8.60
C THR A 247 20.44 12.35 8.70
N LEU A 248 19.43 12.28 7.86
CA LEU A 248 18.22 13.09 7.90
C LEU A 248 17.04 12.18 8.21
N THR A 249 16.26 12.53 9.25
CA THR A 249 15.04 11.82 9.62
C THR A 249 13.84 12.74 9.49
N ARG A 250 12.73 12.25 8.97
CA ARG A 250 11.46 12.97 8.80
C ARG A 250 10.30 12.07 9.19
N ASN A 251 9.32 12.63 9.89
CA ASN A 251 8.08 11.96 10.27
C ASN A 251 6.90 12.78 9.75
N TRP A 252 5.88 12.05 9.29
CA TRP A 252 4.66 12.62 8.75
C TRP A 252 3.46 11.88 9.32
N ILE A 253 2.42 12.64 9.63
CA ILE A 253 1.10 12.10 10.01
C ILE A 253 0.15 12.45 8.87
N VAL A 254 -0.51 11.46 8.33
CA VAL A 254 -1.48 11.62 7.24
C VAL A 254 -2.85 11.23 7.77
N THR A 255 -3.82 12.11 7.59
CA THR A 255 -5.24 11.83 7.88
C THR A 255 -6.03 12.02 6.61
N VAL A 256 -6.80 11.00 6.25
CA VAL A 256 -7.65 10.98 5.05
C VAL A 256 -9.08 10.81 5.49
N SER A 257 -9.95 11.75 5.12
CA SER A 257 -11.39 11.63 5.29
C SER A 257 -12.02 11.44 3.92
N ILE A 258 -12.80 10.37 3.77
CA ILE A 258 -13.43 10.00 2.50
C ILE A 258 -14.90 10.40 2.55
N ASN A 259 -15.38 11.02 1.49
CA ASN A 259 -16.78 11.33 1.28
C ASN A 259 -17.11 11.22 -0.23
N GLU A 260 -18.06 10.33 -0.58
CA GLU A 260 -18.53 10.11 -1.95
C GLU A 260 -17.40 9.91 -2.98
N GLY A 261 -16.37 9.13 -2.62
CA GLY A 261 -15.24 8.83 -3.50
C GLY A 261 -14.15 9.90 -3.58
N VAL A 262 -14.35 11.02 -2.86
CA VAL A 262 -13.34 12.08 -2.76
C VAL A 262 -12.64 11.99 -1.41
N ALA A 263 -11.31 11.90 -1.44
CA ALA A 263 -10.46 11.96 -0.27
C ALA A 263 -10.05 13.40 0.04
N THR A 264 -10.35 13.87 1.24
CA THR A 264 -9.72 15.06 1.81
C THR A 264 -8.51 14.60 2.61
N VAL A 265 -7.33 14.98 2.14
CA VAL A 265 -6.03 14.56 2.69
C VAL A 265 -5.43 15.70 3.49
N LYS A 266 -5.05 15.41 4.74
CA LYS A 266 -4.29 16.29 5.60
C LYS A 266 -2.94 15.63 5.92
N VAL A 267 -1.85 16.35 5.71
CA VAL A 267 -0.48 15.89 5.99
C VAL A 267 0.16 16.84 6.99
N GLU A 268 0.68 16.31 8.09
CA GLU A 268 1.35 17.06 9.14
C GLU A 268 2.81 16.62 9.24
N GLY A 269 3.73 17.59 9.26
CA GLY A 269 5.16 17.35 9.41
C GLY A 269 5.96 18.64 9.31
N LEU A 270 7.22 18.65 9.76
CA LEU A 270 8.12 19.82 9.68
C LEU A 270 7.51 21.11 10.26
N ASN A 271 6.65 21.01 11.29
CA ASN A 271 5.87 22.12 11.86
C ASN A 271 4.91 22.80 10.87
N LYS A 272 4.48 22.10 9.84
CA LYS A 272 3.53 22.56 8.82
C LYS A 272 2.38 21.58 8.67
N VAL A 273 1.26 22.07 8.15
CA VAL A 273 0.10 21.28 7.73
C VAL A 273 -0.21 21.60 6.28
N TRP A 274 -0.41 20.58 5.49
CA TRP A 274 -0.89 20.66 4.10
C TRP A 274 -2.22 19.95 3.99
N SER A 275 -3.12 20.51 3.18
CA SER A 275 -4.42 19.87 2.91
C SER A 275 -4.75 19.98 1.43
N TYR A 276 -5.26 18.89 0.86
CA TYR A 276 -5.72 18.83 -0.52
C TYR A 276 -6.82 17.78 -0.69
N THR A 277 -7.45 17.77 -1.85
CA THR A 277 -8.44 16.75 -2.22
C THR A 277 -7.93 15.90 -3.36
N LYS A 278 -8.33 14.61 -3.38
CA LYS A 278 -8.01 13.65 -4.43
C LYS A 278 -9.25 12.80 -4.71
N ASP A 279 -9.60 12.63 -5.99
CA ASP A 279 -10.52 11.59 -6.40
C ASP A 279 -9.82 10.22 -6.31
N ILE A 280 -10.39 9.32 -5.52
CA ILE A 280 -9.82 7.97 -5.28
C ILE A 280 -10.56 6.89 -6.07
N CYS A 281 -11.59 7.25 -6.81
CA CYS A 281 -12.44 6.36 -7.57
C CYS A 281 -12.17 6.43 -9.08
N GLU A 282 -11.63 7.53 -9.57
CA GLU A 282 -11.13 7.60 -10.93
C GLU A 282 -9.75 6.96 -11.04
N PRO A 283 -9.51 6.05 -12.02
CA PRO A 283 -8.17 5.53 -12.24
C PRO A 283 -7.26 6.70 -12.60
N SER A 284 -6.21 6.93 -11.80
CA SER A 284 -5.17 7.92 -12.10
C SER A 284 -4.67 7.68 -13.53
N ALA A 285 -4.83 8.66 -14.40
CA ALA A 285 -4.27 8.62 -15.75
C ALA A 285 -2.74 8.71 -15.65
N HIS A 286 -2.07 7.55 -15.63
CA HIS A 286 -0.61 7.41 -15.68
C HIS A 286 -0.16 6.90 -17.03
#